data_7732ba97213bd927927ca69dde7d7f8a
#
_entry.id   7732ba97213bd927927ca69dde7d7f8a
#
_cell.length_a   1.000
_cell.length_b   1.000
_cell.length_c   1.000
_cell.angle_alpha   90.00
_cell.angle_beta   90.00
_cell.angle_gamma   90.00
#
_symmetry.space_group_name_H-M   'P 1'
#
loop_
_entity.id
_entity.type
_entity.pdbx_description
1 polymer ?
#
loop_
_entity_poly.entity_id
_entity_poly.type
_entity_poly.pdbx_seq_one_letter_code
_entity_poly.pdbx_strand_id
1 'polypeptide(L)'
;VAGVCPAEGRERQRFADDGNGEPGMRIGYKLASEAFGPRELIRQAIRAEEVGFDFVEMSDHYHPWLESQGHSCFTWSALGAIAARTSTLCLATGVTCPTVRYHPAIVAQAAATMALISDGRFTLGVGAGERLNEHVVGQGFPSVRGRHERLREALEIIRLLWQGGYRSYEGRHLKLEDARIWDLPDDLPVIAVAASGRESAGLAAELGTGLFATEPKASIVDQYRNAGGRGPRYAEVPMAWATDEESAVRAAKETSRWAVTGWKVMSELPNPVNFDAATTWVEDHHIRSQFSVGPDAGPHVEKARAYVEAGFDHIVLQNAGPDPDGFLDFCARDLLARVRALGS
;
A
#
# COMPACT_ATOMS: atom_id res chain seq x y z
N VAL A 1 -7.73 -33.97 26.21
CA VAL A 1 -6.52 -34.48 25.52
C VAL A 1 -6.97 -34.92 24.14
N ALA A 2 -6.89 -34.05 23.16
CA ALA A 2 -7.05 -34.35 21.75
C ALA A 2 -5.71 -34.03 21.07
N GLY A 3 -5.14 -35.05 20.42
CA GLY A 3 -3.81 -34.99 19.83
C GLY A 3 -3.73 -33.97 18.69
N VAL A 4 -2.71 -33.16 18.75
CA VAL A 4 -2.29 -32.29 17.68
C VAL A 4 -1.57 -33.15 16.63
N CYS A 5 -2.11 -33.30 15.44
CA CYS A 5 -1.39 -33.81 14.26
C CYS A 5 -0.22 -32.88 13.96
N PRO A 6 0.99 -33.38 13.75
CA PRO A 6 2.09 -32.54 13.25
C PRO A 6 1.77 -32.17 11.81
N ALA A 7 1.75 -30.87 11.52
CA ALA A 7 1.70 -30.35 10.18
C ALA A 7 2.99 -30.74 9.45
N GLU A 8 2.87 -31.67 8.50
CA GLU A 8 3.94 -32.01 7.56
C GLU A 8 4.36 -30.75 6.81
N GLY A 9 5.69 -30.55 6.70
CA GLY A 9 6.34 -29.34 6.21
C GLY A 9 5.84 -28.92 4.82
N ARG A 10 5.02 -27.87 4.80
CA ARG A 10 4.91 -27.03 3.61
C ARG A 10 6.19 -26.21 3.54
N GLU A 11 6.96 -26.37 2.50
CA GLU A 11 8.06 -25.48 2.16
C GLU A 11 7.50 -24.05 2.24
N ARG A 12 7.98 -23.30 3.24
CA ARG A 12 7.64 -21.90 3.39
C ARG A 12 8.12 -21.21 2.12
N GLN A 13 7.21 -20.60 1.39
CA GLN A 13 7.53 -19.75 0.28
C GLN A 13 8.21 -18.49 0.84
N ARG A 14 9.50 -18.63 1.23
CA ARG A 14 10.41 -17.50 1.37
C ARG A 14 10.34 -16.80 0.02
N PHE A 15 10.25 -15.49 0.01
CA PHE A 15 10.38 -14.68 -1.20
C PHE A 15 11.53 -15.30 -2.02
N ALA A 16 11.17 -15.98 -3.13
CA ALA A 16 12.14 -16.76 -3.89
C ALA A 16 13.17 -15.76 -4.43
N ASP A 17 14.38 -15.89 -3.91
CA ASP A 17 15.56 -15.28 -4.45
C ASP A 17 15.79 -15.96 -5.80
N ASP A 18 15.80 -15.21 -6.89
CA ASP A 18 16.07 -15.72 -8.24
C ASP A 18 17.54 -16.11 -8.45
N GLY A 19 18.28 -16.34 -7.38
CA GLY A 19 19.67 -16.83 -7.40
C GLY A 19 20.72 -15.75 -7.58
N ASN A 20 20.33 -14.48 -7.79
CA ASN A 20 21.22 -13.32 -7.89
C ASN A 20 21.21 -12.40 -6.65
N GLY A 21 20.49 -12.76 -5.58
CA GLY A 21 20.41 -12.00 -4.33
C GLY A 21 19.51 -10.75 -4.38
N GLU A 22 18.85 -10.46 -5.49
CA GLU A 22 17.80 -9.45 -5.59
C GLU A 22 16.40 -10.13 -5.69
N PRO A 23 15.38 -9.63 -4.98
CA PRO A 23 14.03 -10.16 -5.10
C PRO A 23 13.51 -9.94 -6.52
N GLY A 24 13.00 -11.00 -7.17
CA GLY A 24 12.36 -10.92 -8.48
C GLY A 24 11.18 -9.95 -8.45
N MET A 25 10.85 -9.36 -9.63
CA MET A 25 9.73 -8.42 -9.76
C MET A 25 8.42 -9.05 -9.31
N ARG A 26 7.67 -8.34 -8.47
CA ARG A 26 6.33 -8.70 -7.99
C ARG A 26 5.29 -7.70 -8.49
N ILE A 27 4.12 -8.23 -8.89
CA ILE A 27 3.03 -7.40 -9.39
C ILE A 27 1.84 -7.50 -8.45
N GLY A 28 1.43 -6.37 -7.91
CA GLY A 28 0.27 -6.24 -7.03
C GLY A 28 -0.93 -5.61 -7.72
N TYR A 29 -2.11 -5.89 -7.16
CA TYR A 29 -3.37 -5.25 -7.52
C TYR A 29 -3.83 -4.31 -6.40
N LYS A 30 -4.13 -3.05 -6.73
CA LYS A 30 -4.69 -2.08 -5.79
C LYS A 30 -6.17 -2.35 -5.57
N LEU A 31 -6.53 -2.71 -4.35
CA LEU A 31 -7.92 -2.75 -3.91
C LEU A 31 -8.38 -1.33 -3.58
N ALA A 32 -9.17 -0.74 -4.48
CA ALA A 32 -9.65 0.64 -4.34
C ALA A 32 -10.76 0.73 -3.28
N SER A 33 -10.36 0.77 -2.01
CA SER A 33 -11.26 0.78 -0.85
C SER A 33 -12.17 2.00 -0.77
N GLU A 34 -11.82 3.05 -1.48
CA GLU A 34 -12.60 4.27 -1.61
C GLU A 34 -13.75 4.15 -2.62
N ALA A 35 -13.59 3.25 -3.61
CA ALA A 35 -14.55 3.07 -4.70
C ALA A 35 -15.44 1.83 -4.54
N PHE A 36 -15.03 0.86 -3.71
CA PHE A 36 -15.75 -0.40 -3.57
C PHE A 36 -16.01 -0.78 -2.11
N GLY A 37 -17.17 -1.35 -1.85
CA GLY A 37 -17.53 -1.86 -0.52
C GLY A 37 -16.76 -3.15 -0.16
N PRO A 38 -16.71 -3.52 1.14
CA PRO A 38 -15.81 -4.57 1.63
C PRO A 38 -16.07 -5.97 1.04
N ARG A 39 -17.32 -6.32 0.72
CA ARG A 39 -17.62 -7.61 0.08
C ARG A 39 -17.06 -7.69 -1.33
N GLU A 40 -17.11 -6.59 -2.05
CA GLU A 40 -16.59 -6.49 -3.41
C GLU A 40 -15.05 -6.54 -3.40
N LEU A 41 -14.40 -5.84 -2.46
CA LEU A 41 -12.94 -5.90 -2.30
C LEU A 41 -12.44 -7.32 -1.99
N ILE A 42 -13.16 -8.08 -1.14
CA ILE A 42 -12.83 -9.49 -0.88
C ILE A 42 -12.96 -10.33 -2.15
N ARG A 43 -14.01 -10.12 -2.95
CA ARG A 43 -14.21 -10.81 -4.22
C ARG A 43 -13.09 -10.50 -5.22
N GLN A 44 -12.73 -9.22 -5.37
CA GLN A 44 -11.64 -8.77 -6.23
C GLN A 44 -10.29 -9.38 -5.80
N ALA A 45 -10.01 -9.46 -4.50
CA ALA A 45 -8.78 -10.06 -4.00
C ALA A 45 -8.68 -11.56 -4.34
N ILE A 46 -9.78 -12.31 -4.17
CA ILE A 46 -9.84 -13.72 -4.58
C ILE A 46 -9.60 -13.85 -6.09
N ARG A 47 -10.25 -13.00 -6.89
CA ARG A 47 -10.06 -12.99 -8.34
C ARG A 47 -8.63 -12.60 -8.73
N ALA A 48 -7.99 -11.66 -8.03
CA ALA A 48 -6.60 -11.30 -8.26
C ALA A 48 -5.64 -12.47 -8.00
N GLU A 49 -5.89 -13.29 -6.96
CA GLU A 49 -5.14 -14.53 -6.73
C GLU A 49 -5.29 -15.51 -7.91
N GLU A 50 -6.53 -15.75 -8.36
CA GLU A 50 -6.82 -16.63 -9.51
C GLU A 50 -6.15 -16.18 -10.80
N VAL A 51 -6.08 -14.88 -11.04
CA VAL A 51 -5.47 -14.25 -12.21
C VAL A 51 -3.94 -14.30 -12.15
N GLY A 52 -3.36 -14.49 -10.98
CA GLY A 52 -1.92 -14.65 -10.78
C GLY A 52 -1.20 -13.37 -10.38
N PHE A 53 -1.86 -12.44 -9.69
CA PHE A 53 -1.17 -11.36 -8.98
C PHE A 53 -0.39 -11.93 -7.79
N ASP A 54 0.75 -11.33 -7.49
CA ASP A 54 1.60 -11.78 -6.39
C ASP A 54 1.11 -11.25 -5.04
N PHE A 55 0.48 -10.07 -5.03
CA PHE A 55 -0.06 -9.46 -3.83
C PHE A 55 -1.23 -8.51 -4.13
N VAL A 56 -1.96 -8.14 -3.08
CA VAL A 56 -2.90 -7.02 -3.09
C VAL A 56 -2.47 -5.96 -2.09
N GLU A 57 -2.79 -4.73 -2.41
CA GLU A 57 -2.55 -3.59 -1.56
C GLU A 57 -3.83 -2.82 -1.33
N MET A 58 -4.06 -2.36 -0.10
CA MET A 58 -5.27 -1.63 0.27
C MET A 58 -4.93 -0.38 1.08
N SER A 59 -5.50 0.77 0.72
CA SER A 59 -5.39 2.01 1.49
C SER A 59 -6.07 1.86 2.85
N ASP A 60 -5.48 2.44 3.91
CA ASP A 60 -6.09 2.50 5.24
C ASP A 60 -6.69 3.88 5.48
N HIS A 61 -7.80 4.15 4.81
CA HIS A 61 -8.49 5.42 4.83
C HIS A 61 -9.72 5.39 5.72
N TYR A 62 -10.08 6.55 6.28
CA TYR A 62 -11.33 6.80 6.97
C TYR A 62 -12.37 7.43 6.04
N HIS A 63 -11.90 8.30 5.14
CA HIS A 63 -12.71 8.93 4.09
C HIS A 63 -12.23 8.53 2.70
N PRO A 64 -13.11 8.47 1.70
CA PRO A 64 -12.69 8.49 0.30
C PRO A 64 -12.07 9.85 -0.05
N TRP A 65 -11.35 9.92 -1.18
CA TRP A 65 -10.81 11.20 -1.66
C TRP A 65 -11.90 12.12 -2.20
N LEU A 66 -12.91 11.56 -2.86
CA LEU A 66 -14.04 12.27 -3.49
C LEU A 66 -15.34 11.66 -3.02
N GLU A 67 -16.40 12.47 -2.90
CA GLU A 67 -17.73 11.98 -2.54
C GLU A 67 -18.26 10.96 -3.57
N SER A 68 -17.89 11.10 -4.85
CA SER A 68 -18.28 10.17 -5.91
C SER A 68 -17.74 8.74 -5.75
N GLN A 69 -16.67 8.53 -4.99
CA GLN A 69 -16.16 7.19 -4.70
C GLN A 69 -17.05 6.39 -3.74
N GLY A 70 -17.61 7.04 -2.72
CA GLY A 70 -18.73 6.56 -1.91
C GLY A 70 -18.43 5.47 -0.87
N HIS A 71 -17.19 5.02 -0.74
CA HIS A 71 -16.81 3.94 0.19
C HIS A 71 -15.57 4.30 1.00
N SER A 72 -15.43 3.71 2.18
CA SER A 72 -14.19 3.65 2.97
C SER A 72 -14.39 2.64 4.11
N CYS A 73 -14.08 1.39 3.89
CA CYS A 73 -14.23 0.38 4.93
C CYS A 73 -12.98 0.28 5.81
N PHE A 74 -13.13 -0.30 6.99
CA PHE A 74 -12.00 -0.52 7.89
C PHE A 74 -11.06 -1.58 7.30
N THR A 75 -9.89 -1.14 6.87
CA THR A 75 -8.92 -1.92 6.09
C THR A 75 -8.47 -3.18 6.79
N TRP A 76 -8.19 -3.14 8.09
CA TRP A 76 -7.72 -4.28 8.86
C TRP A 76 -8.75 -5.43 8.92
N SER A 77 -10.05 -5.11 9.00
CA SER A 77 -11.11 -6.10 8.94
C SER A 77 -11.24 -6.74 7.56
N ALA A 78 -11.14 -5.92 6.50
CA ALA A 78 -11.20 -6.40 5.13
C ALA A 78 -10.00 -7.30 4.78
N LEU A 79 -8.78 -6.86 5.11
CA LEU A 79 -7.55 -7.64 4.89
C LEU A 79 -7.56 -8.96 5.68
N GLY A 80 -8.08 -8.96 6.93
CA GLY A 80 -8.25 -10.19 7.71
C GLY A 80 -9.19 -11.19 7.02
N ALA A 81 -10.30 -10.71 6.46
CA ALA A 81 -11.21 -11.55 5.69
C ALA A 81 -10.59 -12.06 4.38
N ILE A 82 -9.80 -11.25 3.69
CA ILE A 82 -9.05 -11.64 2.48
C ILE A 82 -8.00 -12.68 2.83
N ALA A 83 -7.22 -12.49 3.90
CA ALA A 83 -6.20 -13.44 4.34
C ALA A 83 -6.76 -14.84 4.59
N ALA A 84 -7.97 -14.91 5.18
CA ALA A 84 -8.67 -16.17 5.45
C ALA A 84 -9.29 -16.83 4.19
N ARG A 85 -9.38 -16.12 3.08
CA ARG A 85 -10.02 -16.56 1.84
C ARG A 85 -9.03 -16.78 0.68
N THR A 86 -7.76 -16.42 0.87
CA THR A 86 -6.66 -16.57 -0.08
C THR A 86 -5.57 -17.46 0.50
N SER A 87 -4.78 -18.10 -0.36
CA SER A 87 -3.79 -19.10 0.07
C SER A 87 -2.35 -18.68 -0.23
N THR A 88 -2.14 -17.98 -1.34
CA THR A 88 -0.81 -17.60 -1.87
C THR A 88 -0.64 -16.10 -2.00
N LEU A 89 -1.75 -15.37 -2.13
CA LEU A 89 -1.76 -13.92 -2.32
C LEU A 89 -1.19 -13.21 -1.10
N CYS A 90 -0.11 -12.44 -1.30
CA CYS A 90 0.40 -11.56 -0.25
C CYS A 90 -0.52 -10.34 -0.07
N LEU A 91 -0.48 -9.73 1.10
CA LEU A 91 -1.34 -8.60 1.46
C LEU A 91 -0.49 -7.45 1.97
N ALA A 92 -0.83 -6.23 1.61
CA ALA A 92 -0.15 -5.04 2.10
C ALA A 92 -1.13 -3.92 2.47
N THR A 93 -0.78 -3.13 3.48
CA THR A 93 -1.39 -1.81 3.63
C THR A 93 -0.63 -0.79 2.79
N GLY A 94 -1.32 0.05 2.05
CA GLY A 94 -0.72 1.08 1.21
C GLY A 94 -1.36 2.45 1.40
N VAL A 95 -1.15 3.12 2.55
CA VAL A 95 -0.39 2.78 3.75
C VAL A 95 -1.20 3.06 5.02
N THR A 96 -0.89 2.39 6.13
CA THR A 96 -1.42 2.74 7.46
C THR A 96 -0.59 3.86 8.08
N CYS A 97 -1.24 4.79 8.79
CA CYS A 97 -0.59 5.92 9.42
C CYS A 97 -0.64 5.80 10.96
N PRO A 98 0.43 5.27 11.62
CA PRO A 98 0.46 5.06 13.06
C PRO A 98 0.87 6.34 13.83
N THR A 99 0.33 7.51 13.43
CA THR A 99 0.82 8.81 13.91
C THR A 99 -0.20 9.61 14.72
N VAL A 100 -1.48 9.59 14.33
CA VAL A 100 -2.56 10.36 14.98
C VAL A 100 -3.79 9.49 15.19
N ARG A 101 -4.38 8.94 14.12
CA ARG A 101 -5.60 8.13 14.18
C ARG A 101 -5.39 6.81 14.93
N TYR A 102 -4.23 6.20 14.76
CA TYR A 102 -3.84 4.99 15.47
C TYR A 102 -2.65 5.23 16.40
N HIS A 103 -2.72 4.66 17.58
CA HIS A 103 -1.52 4.46 18.40
C HIS A 103 -0.68 3.31 17.81
N PRO A 104 0.66 3.44 17.71
CA PRO A 104 1.53 2.42 17.11
C PRO A 104 1.45 1.05 17.79
N ALA A 105 1.11 0.98 19.08
CA ALA A 105 0.89 -0.29 19.76
C ALA A 105 -0.26 -1.12 19.15
N ILE A 106 -1.34 -0.43 18.73
CA ILE A 106 -2.49 -1.08 18.09
C ILE A 106 -2.09 -1.57 16.68
N VAL A 107 -1.33 -0.76 15.94
CA VAL A 107 -0.83 -1.15 14.61
C VAL A 107 0.15 -2.33 14.72
N ALA A 108 1.05 -2.32 15.71
CA ALA A 108 1.99 -3.42 15.95
C ALA A 108 1.26 -4.74 16.25
N GLN A 109 0.21 -4.69 17.08
CA GLN A 109 -0.61 -5.86 17.40
C GLN A 109 -1.41 -6.34 16.17
N ALA A 110 -2.04 -5.42 15.44
CA ALA A 110 -2.80 -5.75 14.25
C ALA A 110 -1.93 -6.40 13.17
N ALA A 111 -0.72 -5.86 12.91
CA ALA A 111 0.20 -6.40 11.93
C ALA A 111 0.76 -7.78 12.33
N ALA A 112 1.06 -8.00 13.62
CA ALA A 112 1.44 -9.33 14.13
C ALA A 112 0.30 -10.34 13.92
N THR A 113 -0.94 -9.96 14.24
CA THR A 113 -2.13 -10.80 14.01
C THR A 113 -2.33 -11.10 12.53
N MET A 114 -2.19 -10.10 11.66
CA MET A 114 -2.28 -10.28 10.21
C MET A 114 -1.22 -11.25 9.68
N ALA A 115 0.02 -11.15 10.17
CA ALA A 115 1.08 -12.07 9.77
C ALA A 115 0.75 -13.52 10.17
N LEU A 116 0.19 -13.74 11.36
CA LEU A 116 -0.24 -15.08 11.82
C LEU A 116 -1.41 -15.61 10.99
N ILE A 117 -2.45 -14.82 10.75
CA ILE A 117 -3.64 -15.24 9.96
C ILE A 117 -3.23 -15.56 8.51
N SER A 118 -2.30 -14.82 7.96
CA SER A 118 -1.87 -14.96 6.57
C SER A 118 -0.70 -15.90 6.37
N ASP A 119 -0.23 -16.61 7.41
CA ASP A 119 0.97 -17.47 7.34
C ASP A 119 2.20 -16.74 6.77
N GLY A 120 2.47 -15.51 7.26
CA GLY A 120 3.62 -14.68 6.88
C GLY A 120 3.46 -13.89 5.57
N ARG A 121 2.28 -13.88 4.93
CA ARG A 121 2.01 -13.18 3.66
C ARG A 121 1.68 -11.68 3.82
N PHE A 122 1.88 -11.08 4.99
CA PHE A 122 1.51 -9.69 5.25
C PHE A 122 2.71 -8.74 5.25
N THR A 123 2.56 -7.60 4.58
CA THR A 123 3.47 -6.45 4.60
C THR A 123 2.77 -5.25 5.24
N LEU A 124 3.41 -4.65 6.23
CA LEU A 124 2.95 -3.42 6.86
C LEU A 124 3.50 -2.20 6.12
N GLY A 125 2.72 -1.63 5.22
CA GLY A 125 3.02 -0.31 4.67
C GLY A 125 2.62 0.80 5.64
N VAL A 126 3.54 1.72 5.93
CA VAL A 126 3.31 2.83 6.87
C VAL A 126 3.69 4.18 6.29
N GLY A 127 2.98 5.23 6.70
CA GLY A 127 3.21 6.60 6.26
C GLY A 127 3.02 7.64 7.36
N ALA A 128 3.40 8.87 7.04
CA ALA A 128 3.28 10.01 7.97
C ALA A 128 1.85 10.57 8.06
N GLY A 129 0.96 10.15 7.16
CA GLY A 129 -0.45 10.54 7.12
C GLY A 129 -0.75 11.80 6.32
N GLU A 130 -2.01 11.91 5.97
CA GLU A 130 -2.65 13.09 5.38
C GLU A 130 -3.86 13.52 6.24
N ARG A 131 -4.20 14.79 6.12
CA ARG A 131 -5.24 15.37 6.96
C ARG A 131 -6.60 14.71 6.80
N LEU A 132 -6.93 14.31 5.57
CA LEU A 132 -8.19 13.63 5.22
C LEU A 132 -8.56 12.53 6.22
N ASN A 133 -7.59 11.70 6.59
CA ASN A 133 -7.83 10.50 7.38
C ASN A 133 -7.40 10.62 8.86
N GLU A 134 -6.44 11.52 9.17
CA GLU A 134 -5.85 11.55 10.50
C GLU A 134 -6.58 12.50 11.49
N HIS A 135 -7.14 13.62 11.01
CA HIS A 135 -7.77 14.61 11.89
C HIS A 135 -9.11 14.16 12.51
N VAL A 136 -9.71 13.09 12.01
CA VAL A 136 -11.05 12.60 12.37
C VAL A 136 -11.20 12.24 13.86
N VAL A 137 -10.09 11.96 14.54
CA VAL A 137 -10.07 11.67 15.98
C VAL A 137 -10.02 12.92 16.86
N GLY A 138 -10.11 14.13 16.27
CA GLY A 138 -10.21 15.39 17.01
C GLY A 138 -8.89 15.91 17.61
N GLN A 139 -7.75 15.29 17.26
CA GLN A 139 -6.43 15.71 17.77
C GLN A 139 -5.71 16.75 16.87
N GLY A 140 -6.41 17.25 15.83
CA GLY A 140 -5.82 18.13 14.83
C GLY A 140 -4.93 17.38 13.84
N PHE A 141 -4.08 18.13 13.13
CA PHE A 141 -3.14 17.56 12.15
C PHE A 141 -1.78 18.25 12.28
N PRO A 142 -0.71 17.53 12.63
CA PRO A 142 0.60 18.11 12.86
C PRO A 142 1.27 18.63 11.59
N SER A 143 2.25 19.53 11.74
CA SER A 143 3.11 19.96 10.61
C SER A 143 3.86 18.77 10.01
N VAL A 144 4.33 18.93 8.77
CA VAL A 144 5.13 17.87 8.07
C VAL A 144 6.26 17.35 8.96
N ARG A 145 7.03 18.25 9.60
CA ARG A 145 8.10 17.85 10.52
C ARG A 145 7.55 17.05 11.70
N GLY A 146 6.48 17.52 12.34
CA GLY A 146 5.86 16.83 13.47
C GLY A 146 5.32 15.45 13.08
N ARG A 147 4.82 15.27 11.85
CA ARG A 147 4.39 13.97 11.33
C ARG A 147 5.57 13.02 11.14
N HIS A 148 6.69 13.50 10.62
CA HIS A 148 7.91 12.68 10.47
C HIS A 148 8.50 12.29 11.83
N GLU A 149 8.55 13.23 12.81
CA GLU A 149 8.98 12.93 14.18
C GLU A 149 8.08 11.86 14.83
N ARG A 150 6.75 11.97 14.68
CA ARG A 150 5.78 10.97 15.16
C ARG A 150 5.94 9.62 14.46
N LEU A 151 6.15 9.60 13.15
CA LEU A 151 6.35 8.37 12.41
C LEU A 151 7.62 7.64 12.87
N ARG A 152 8.69 8.38 13.16
CA ARG A 152 9.91 7.80 13.74
C ARG A 152 9.62 7.10 15.07
N GLU A 153 9.02 7.80 16.01
CA GLU A 153 8.66 7.24 17.32
C GLU A 153 7.69 6.03 17.18
N ALA A 154 6.76 6.12 16.24
CA ALA A 154 5.83 5.01 15.96
C ALA A 154 6.55 3.76 15.46
N LEU A 155 7.51 3.90 14.55
CA LEU A 155 8.32 2.78 14.06
C LEU A 155 9.20 2.19 15.17
N GLU A 156 9.78 3.03 16.02
CA GLU A 156 10.55 2.59 17.20
C GLU A 156 9.68 1.78 18.15
N ILE A 157 8.45 2.22 18.44
CA ILE A 157 7.49 1.50 19.30
C ILE A 157 7.09 0.17 18.66
N ILE A 158 6.76 0.14 17.36
CA ILE A 158 6.39 -1.10 16.65
C ILE A 158 7.53 -2.12 16.75
N ARG A 159 8.75 -1.72 16.41
CA ARG A 159 9.93 -2.59 16.48
C ARG A 159 10.25 -3.04 17.90
N LEU A 160 10.06 -2.16 18.89
CA LEU A 160 10.26 -2.48 20.30
C LEU A 160 9.28 -3.55 20.78
N LEU A 161 7.99 -3.42 20.46
CA LEU A 161 6.96 -4.39 20.82
C LEU A 161 7.17 -5.76 20.17
N TRP A 162 7.68 -5.77 18.94
CA TRP A 162 7.97 -7.02 18.21
C TRP A 162 9.19 -7.78 18.74
N GLN A 163 9.97 -7.20 19.65
CA GLN A 163 11.01 -7.93 20.39
C GLN A 163 10.43 -8.85 21.49
N GLY A 164 9.12 -8.77 21.76
CA GLY A 164 8.45 -9.52 22.82
C GLY A 164 8.75 -9.00 24.22
N GLY A 165 8.10 -9.60 25.21
CA GLY A 165 8.15 -9.17 26.62
C GLY A 165 7.38 -7.86 26.87
N TYR A 166 7.38 -7.41 28.13
CA TYR A 166 6.80 -6.13 28.50
C TYR A 166 7.74 -4.98 28.09
N ARG A 167 7.18 -3.95 27.49
CA ARG A 167 7.90 -2.81 26.93
C ARG A 167 7.25 -1.50 27.35
N SER A 168 8.08 -0.52 27.63
CA SER A 168 7.67 0.88 27.84
C SER A 168 8.53 1.78 26.96
N TYR A 169 7.98 2.91 26.51
CA TYR A 169 8.64 3.89 25.66
C TYR A 169 8.19 5.30 26.06
N GLU A 170 9.14 6.21 26.20
CA GLU A 170 8.89 7.62 26.53
C GLU A 170 9.47 8.48 25.42
N GLY A 171 8.64 8.87 24.44
CA GLY A 171 8.99 9.76 23.36
C GLY A 171 8.51 11.20 23.61
N ARG A 172 8.81 12.07 22.68
CA ARG A 172 8.30 13.45 22.67
C ARG A 172 6.82 13.51 22.33
N HIS A 173 6.36 12.64 21.45
CA HIS A 173 5.02 12.66 20.88
C HIS A 173 4.19 11.45 21.30
N LEU A 174 4.82 10.32 21.52
CA LEU A 174 4.17 9.04 21.79
C LEU A 174 4.76 8.41 23.06
N LYS A 175 3.91 7.68 23.77
CA LYS A 175 4.27 6.94 24.98
C LYS A 175 3.71 5.53 24.92
N LEU A 176 4.41 4.59 25.56
CA LEU A 176 3.99 3.22 25.75
C LEU A 176 4.28 2.82 27.18
N GLU A 177 3.35 2.17 27.86
CA GLU A 177 3.52 1.76 29.27
C GLU A 177 3.15 0.28 29.42
N ASP A 178 4.09 -0.51 29.93
CA ASP A 178 3.94 -1.94 30.29
C ASP A 178 3.16 -2.80 29.25
N ALA A 179 3.39 -2.53 27.96
CA ALA A 179 2.68 -3.19 26.89
C ALA A 179 3.42 -4.43 26.40
N ARG A 180 2.66 -5.48 26.08
CA ARG A 180 3.17 -6.73 25.51
C ARG A 180 2.23 -7.23 24.42
N ILE A 181 2.78 -7.63 23.28
CA ILE A 181 2.07 -8.42 22.27
C ILE A 181 2.29 -9.90 22.61
N TRP A 182 1.20 -10.63 22.77
CA TRP A 182 1.21 -12.04 23.20
C TRP A 182 1.38 -13.01 22.02
N ASP A 183 0.75 -12.69 20.91
CA ASP A 183 0.80 -13.49 19.68
C ASP A 183 1.73 -12.79 18.68
N LEU A 184 3.01 -13.20 18.70
CA LEU A 184 4.03 -12.73 17.75
C LEU A 184 4.34 -13.85 16.77
N PRO A 185 4.45 -13.55 15.46
CA PRO A 185 4.94 -14.49 14.47
C PRO A 185 6.45 -14.73 14.65
N ASP A 186 6.94 -15.90 14.26
CA ASP A 186 8.37 -16.20 14.22
C ASP A 186 9.09 -15.29 13.20
N ASP A 187 8.47 -15.08 12.02
CA ASP A 187 8.93 -14.19 10.99
C ASP A 187 8.10 -12.89 11.01
N LEU A 188 8.74 -11.78 11.39
CA LEU A 188 8.10 -10.47 11.48
C LEU A 188 7.75 -9.92 10.09
N PRO A 189 6.62 -9.18 9.96
CA PRO A 189 6.25 -8.55 8.70
C PRO A 189 7.29 -7.56 8.20
N VAL A 190 7.43 -7.45 6.88
CA VAL A 190 8.13 -6.33 6.25
C VAL A 190 7.43 -5.02 6.66
N ILE A 191 8.21 -3.99 7.01
CA ILE A 191 7.72 -2.62 7.22
C ILE A 191 8.16 -1.78 6.02
N ALA A 192 7.23 -1.52 5.08
CA ALA A 192 7.48 -0.65 3.94
C ALA A 192 7.09 0.79 4.30
N VAL A 193 8.07 1.70 4.35
CA VAL A 193 7.84 3.09 4.75
C VAL A 193 7.65 3.98 3.52
N ALA A 194 6.54 4.73 3.51
CA ALA A 194 6.20 5.66 2.43
C ALA A 194 7.18 6.85 2.40
N ALA A 195 7.75 7.10 1.22
CA ALA A 195 8.71 8.16 1.00
C ALA A 195 8.41 8.97 -0.26
N SER A 196 8.48 10.30 -0.11
CA SER A 196 8.39 11.29 -1.20
C SER A 196 9.66 12.14 -1.33
N GLY A 197 10.64 11.96 -0.45
CA GLY A 197 11.89 12.73 -0.42
C GLY A 197 12.96 12.11 0.48
N ARG A 198 14.09 12.83 0.60
CA ARG A 198 15.30 12.35 1.27
C ARG A 198 15.08 11.91 2.74
N GLU A 199 14.34 12.71 3.50
CA GLU A 199 14.13 12.46 4.93
C GLU A 199 13.34 11.16 5.15
N SER A 200 12.24 10.98 4.43
CA SER A 200 11.41 9.77 4.51
C SER A 200 12.09 8.53 3.91
N ALA A 201 12.89 8.68 2.85
CA ALA A 201 13.71 7.58 2.31
C ALA A 201 14.80 7.15 3.30
N GLY A 202 15.42 8.10 4.02
CA GLY A 202 16.36 7.82 5.10
C GLY A 202 15.69 7.07 6.26
N LEU A 203 14.49 7.47 6.66
CA LEU A 203 13.70 6.81 7.70
C LEU A 203 13.32 5.37 7.29
N ALA A 204 12.95 5.18 6.01
CA ALA A 204 12.67 3.86 5.47
C ALA A 204 13.89 2.92 5.55
N ALA A 205 15.08 3.43 5.29
CA ALA A 205 16.33 2.65 5.38
C ALA A 205 16.73 2.34 6.83
N GLU A 206 16.50 3.27 7.76
CA GLU A 206 16.92 3.16 9.16
C GLU A 206 15.97 2.28 10.00
N LEU A 207 14.68 2.51 9.90
CA LEU A 207 13.67 1.89 10.76
C LEU A 207 12.70 0.97 10.01
N GLY A 208 12.56 1.13 8.70
CA GLY A 208 11.81 0.21 7.84
C GLY A 208 12.65 -1.01 7.45
N THR A 209 12.02 -1.90 6.69
CA THR A 209 12.66 -3.02 6.00
C THR A 209 12.27 -3.04 4.52
N GLY A 210 11.56 -2.00 4.05
CA GLY A 210 11.14 -1.78 2.67
C GLY A 210 10.82 -0.31 2.43
N LEU A 211 10.68 0.05 1.15
CA LEU A 211 10.34 1.39 0.68
C LEU A 211 8.98 1.36 -0.01
N PHE A 212 8.18 2.42 0.15
CA PHE A 212 6.94 2.64 -0.57
C PHE A 212 6.93 4.01 -1.24
N ALA A 213 6.49 4.12 -2.50
CA ALA A 213 6.35 5.38 -3.20
C ALA A 213 5.18 5.38 -4.21
N THR A 214 4.80 6.57 -4.69
CA THR A 214 3.72 6.74 -5.68
C THR A 214 4.20 7.41 -6.97
N GLU A 215 5.50 7.74 -7.05
CA GLU A 215 6.09 8.42 -8.21
C GLU A 215 7.32 7.67 -8.71
N PRO A 216 7.57 7.61 -10.05
CA PRO A 216 8.71 6.92 -10.64
C PRO A 216 10.00 7.74 -10.51
N LYS A 217 10.41 8.04 -9.28
CA LYS A 217 11.60 8.86 -8.99
C LYS A 217 12.78 8.00 -8.56
N ALA A 218 13.73 7.76 -9.46
CA ALA A 218 14.97 7.05 -9.16
C ALA A 218 15.72 7.65 -7.94
N SER A 219 15.68 8.97 -7.77
CA SER A 219 16.33 9.64 -6.64
C SER A 219 15.80 9.21 -5.27
N ILE A 220 14.58 8.74 -5.14
CA ILE A 220 14.03 8.20 -3.88
C ILE A 220 14.65 6.83 -3.59
N VAL A 221 14.72 5.98 -4.61
CA VAL A 221 15.35 4.65 -4.52
C VAL A 221 16.83 4.76 -4.20
N ASP A 222 17.54 5.70 -4.87
CA ASP A 222 18.96 5.97 -4.63
C ASP A 222 19.21 6.45 -3.20
N GLN A 223 18.38 7.34 -2.69
CA GLN A 223 18.46 7.84 -1.31
C GLN A 223 18.23 6.71 -0.30
N TYR A 224 17.25 5.83 -0.55
CA TYR A 224 17.00 4.65 0.28
C TYR A 224 18.20 3.70 0.28
N ARG A 225 18.73 3.35 -0.91
CA ARG A 225 19.90 2.47 -1.05
C ARG A 225 21.17 3.07 -0.42
N ASN A 226 21.42 4.36 -0.66
CA ASN A 226 22.58 5.06 -0.10
C ASN A 226 22.52 5.19 1.44
N ALA A 227 21.31 5.19 2.01
CA ALA A 227 21.10 5.14 3.46
C ALA A 227 21.18 3.70 4.04
N GLY A 228 21.48 2.69 3.22
CA GLY A 228 21.64 1.29 3.64
C GLY A 228 20.39 0.42 3.47
N GLY A 229 19.31 0.94 2.88
CA GLY A 229 18.09 0.18 2.62
C GLY A 229 18.30 -0.91 1.54
N ARG A 230 17.84 -2.12 1.81
CA ARG A 230 18.01 -3.30 0.93
C ARG A 230 16.74 -4.09 0.69
N GLY A 231 15.64 -3.75 1.36
CA GLY A 231 14.36 -4.47 1.25
C GLY A 231 13.56 -4.10 0.00
N PRO A 232 12.36 -4.68 -0.14
CA PRO A 232 11.48 -4.48 -1.29
C PRO A 232 11.09 -3.01 -1.46
N ARG A 233 10.87 -2.62 -2.71
CA ARG A 233 10.58 -1.25 -3.12
C ARG A 233 9.25 -1.22 -3.86
N TYR A 234 8.19 -0.89 -3.14
CA TYR A 234 6.82 -0.83 -3.63
C TYR A 234 6.54 0.49 -4.33
N ALA A 235 5.79 0.43 -5.45
CA ALA A 235 5.30 1.62 -6.10
C ALA A 235 3.91 1.43 -6.74
N GLU A 236 3.01 2.40 -6.55
CA GLU A 236 1.71 2.43 -7.20
C GLU A 236 1.82 3.03 -8.61
N VAL A 237 1.33 2.29 -9.60
CA VAL A 237 1.30 2.71 -11.01
C VAL A 237 -0.13 3.07 -11.39
N PRO A 238 -0.44 4.37 -11.57
CA PRO A 238 -1.78 4.81 -11.90
C PRO A 238 -2.13 4.49 -13.36
N MET A 239 -3.26 3.79 -13.55
CA MET A 239 -3.81 3.46 -14.85
C MET A 239 -5.34 3.49 -14.83
N ALA A 240 -5.95 3.60 -15.99
CA ALA A 240 -7.39 3.49 -16.17
C ALA A 240 -7.66 2.65 -17.42
N TRP A 241 -8.13 1.43 -17.20
CA TRP A 241 -8.53 0.53 -18.25
C TRP A 241 -10.05 0.58 -18.45
N ALA A 242 -10.46 0.61 -19.70
CA ALA A 242 -11.83 0.36 -20.16
C ALA A 242 -11.77 -0.16 -21.61
N THR A 243 -12.91 -0.57 -22.16
CA THR A 243 -13.01 -1.08 -23.54
C THR A 243 -12.73 -0.03 -24.60
N ASP A 244 -12.72 1.26 -24.21
CA ASP A 244 -12.32 2.40 -25.02
C ASP A 244 -11.65 3.47 -24.14
N GLU A 245 -10.82 4.33 -24.77
CA GLU A 245 -10.05 5.36 -24.07
C GLU A 245 -10.92 6.43 -23.43
N GLU A 246 -11.99 6.85 -24.08
CA GLU A 246 -12.87 7.91 -23.57
C GLU A 246 -13.59 7.49 -22.30
N SER A 247 -14.04 6.22 -22.25
CA SER A 247 -14.64 5.63 -21.06
C SER A 247 -13.63 5.50 -19.92
N ALA A 248 -12.37 5.13 -20.21
CA ALA A 248 -11.30 5.10 -19.24
C ALA A 248 -11.00 6.47 -18.63
N VAL A 249 -10.85 7.50 -19.48
CA VAL A 249 -10.60 8.88 -19.04
C VAL A 249 -11.77 9.41 -18.20
N ARG A 250 -12.99 9.18 -18.64
CA ARG A 250 -14.20 9.62 -17.94
C ARG A 250 -14.29 9.01 -16.54
N ALA A 251 -14.07 7.70 -16.41
CA ALA A 251 -14.08 7.00 -15.13
C ALA A 251 -12.97 7.50 -14.19
N ALA A 252 -11.74 7.63 -14.68
CA ALA A 252 -10.62 8.16 -13.90
C ALA A 252 -10.86 9.60 -13.46
N LYS A 253 -11.46 10.43 -14.31
CA LYS A 253 -11.85 11.81 -13.95
C LYS A 253 -12.90 11.83 -12.85
N GLU A 254 -13.87 10.95 -12.90
CA GLU A 254 -14.95 10.86 -11.91
C GLU A 254 -14.43 10.40 -10.54
N THR A 255 -13.56 9.38 -10.49
CA THR A 255 -13.16 8.73 -9.25
C THR A 255 -11.76 9.07 -8.76
N SER A 256 -10.89 9.62 -9.64
CA SER A 256 -9.45 9.75 -9.34
C SER A 256 -8.83 11.10 -9.74
N ARG A 257 -9.65 12.13 -10.04
CA ARG A 257 -9.14 13.48 -10.37
C ARG A 257 -8.34 14.12 -9.24
N TRP A 258 -8.52 13.69 -8.01
CA TRP A 258 -7.74 14.12 -6.85
C TRP A 258 -6.23 13.89 -7.05
N ALA A 259 -5.82 12.82 -7.72
CA ALA A 259 -4.42 12.46 -7.96
C ALA A 259 -3.63 13.49 -8.78
N VAL A 260 -4.32 14.39 -9.51
CA VAL A 260 -3.71 15.44 -10.32
C VAL A 260 -3.20 16.62 -9.47
N THR A 261 -3.68 16.80 -8.25
CA THR A 261 -3.36 17.96 -7.41
C THR A 261 -1.96 17.95 -6.82
N GLY A 262 -1.33 16.78 -6.74
CA GLY A 262 -0.02 16.58 -6.12
C GLY A 262 -0.05 16.56 -4.58
N TRP A 263 0.94 15.88 -4.01
CA TRP A 263 0.98 15.54 -2.58
C TRP A 263 0.92 16.74 -1.63
N LYS A 264 1.52 17.88 -2.00
CA LYS A 264 1.50 19.09 -1.15
C LYS A 264 0.09 19.63 -0.89
N VAL A 265 -0.83 19.44 -1.84
CA VAL A 265 -2.24 19.79 -1.67
C VAL A 265 -3.01 18.65 -1.01
N MET A 266 -2.83 17.44 -1.54
CA MET A 266 -3.53 16.24 -1.06
C MET A 266 -3.33 16.01 0.44
N SER A 267 -2.11 16.21 0.95
CA SER A 267 -1.82 15.97 2.37
C SER A 267 -2.52 16.92 3.34
N GLU A 268 -3.05 18.06 2.88
CA GLU A 268 -3.59 19.12 3.74
C GLU A 268 -5.11 19.31 3.65
N LEU A 269 -5.78 18.74 2.65
CA LEU A 269 -7.25 18.85 2.51
C LEU A 269 -7.96 17.93 3.51
N PRO A 270 -8.98 18.44 4.27
CA PRO A 270 -9.52 17.71 5.40
C PRO A 270 -10.66 16.72 5.08
N ASN A 271 -11.34 16.83 3.95
CA ASN A 271 -12.49 15.99 3.64
C ASN A 271 -12.81 15.92 2.14
N PRO A 272 -13.64 14.99 1.68
CA PRO A 272 -13.99 14.82 0.26
C PRO A 272 -14.56 16.08 -0.39
N VAL A 273 -15.39 16.86 0.30
CA VAL A 273 -15.97 18.12 -0.24
C VAL A 273 -14.86 19.11 -0.63
N ASN A 274 -13.79 19.19 0.15
CA ASN A 274 -12.65 20.06 -0.17
C ASN A 274 -11.85 19.52 -1.38
N PHE A 275 -11.71 18.20 -1.51
CA PHE A 275 -11.10 17.59 -2.70
C PHE A 275 -11.95 17.82 -3.95
N ASP A 276 -13.28 17.67 -3.85
CA ASP A 276 -14.20 17.96 -4.95
C ASP A 276 -14.03 19.43 -5.40
N ALA A 277 -14.05 20.37 -4.46
CA ALA A 277 -13.87 21.79 -4.77
C ALA A 277 -12.50 22.11 -5.37
N ALA A 278 -11.43 21.51 -4.84
CA ALA A 278 -10.05 21.73 -5.30
C ALA A 278 -9.76 21.13 -6.68
N THR A 279 -10.61 20.24 -7.19
CA THR A 279 -10.38 19.50 -8.43
C THR A 279 -11.38 19.81 -9.56
N THR A 280 -12.22 20.83 -9.41
CA THR A 280 -13.20 21.24 -10.42
C THR A 280 -12.58 21.67 -11.77
N TRP A 281 -11.32 22.11 -11.75
CA TRP A 281 -10.56 22.55 -12.92
C TRP A 281 -9.94 21.39 -13.73
N VAL A 282 -10.00 20.16 -13.21
CA VAL A 282 -9.36 18.99 -13.86
C VAL A 282 -10.09 18.64 -15.14
N GLU A 283 -9.35 18.68 -16.25
CA GLU A 283 -9.81 18.31 -17.57
C GLU A 283 -9.19 16.98 -18.02
N ASP A 284 -9.70 16.43 -19.12
CA ASP A 284 -9.32 15.10 -19.62
C ASP A 284 -7.83 14.98 -19.96
N HIS A 285 -7.19 16.06 -20.43
CA HIS A 285 -5.76 16.04 -20.69
C HIS A 285 -4.90 15.90 -19.43
N HIS A 286 -5.38 16.40 -18.29
CA HIS A 286 -4.71 16.18 -16.99
C HIS A 286 -4.77 14.70 -16.58
N ILE A 287 -5.91 14.04 -16.81
CA ILE A 287 -6.06 12.60 -16.56
C ILE A 287 -5.10 11.80 -17.44
N ARG A 288 -5.02 12.12 -18.76
CA ARG A 288 -4.09 11.47 -19.68
C ARG A 288 -2.62 11.68 -19.31
N SER A 289 -2.29 12.77 -18.66
CA SER A 289 -0.92 13.01 -18.19
C SER A 289 -0.57 12.19 -16.94
N GLN A 290 -1.54 11.96 -16.06
CA GLN A 290 -1.35 11.25 -14.79
C GLN A 290 -1.48 9.73 -14.96
N PHE A 291 -2.47 9.26 -15.72
CA PHE A 291 -2.79 7.85 -15.91
C PHE A 291 -2.38 7.35 -17.28
N SER A 292 -2.01 6.08 -17.40
CA SER A 292 -2.12 5.39 -18.67
C SER A 292 -3.59 5.00 -18.89
N VAL A 293 -4.14 5.25 -20.08
CA VAL A 293 -5.58 5.12 -20.33
C VAL A 293 -5.86 4.26 -21.56
N GLY A 294 -6.99 3.55 -21.55
CA GLY A 294 -7.52 2.83 -22.70
C GLY A 294 -7.41 1.31 -22.63
N PRO A 295 -7.81 0.62 -23.72
CA PRO A 295 -7.90 -0.84 -23.77
C PRO A 295 -6.57 -1.56 -24.01
N ASP A 296 -5.56 -0.85 -24.57
CA ASP A 296 -4.34 -1.46 -25.06
C ASP A 296 -3.28 -1.64 -23.96
N ALA A 297 -2.58 -2.77 -23.94
CA ALA A 297 -1.54 -3.04 -22.95
C ALA A 297 -0.28 -2.15 -23.12
N GLY A 298 0.02 -1.68 -24.32
CA GLY A 298 1.22 -0.90 -24.61
C GLY A 298 1.41 0.30 -23.68
N PRO A 299 0.47 1.27 -23.61
CA PRO A 299 0.56 2.43 -22.72
C PRO A 299 0.70 2.07 -21.24
N HIS A 300 0.03 1.01 -20.78
CA HIS A 300 0.11 0.53 -19.40
C HIS A 300 1.48 -0.07 -19.07
N VAL A 301 2.05 -0.85 -19.99
CA VAL A 301 3.41 -1.39 -19.86
C VAL A 301 4.44 -0.26 -19.82
N GLU A 302 4.35 0.73 -20.71
CA GLU A 302 5.28 1.88 -20.70
C GLU A 302 5.15 2.70 -19.42
N LYS A 303 3.95 2.84 -18.86
CA LYS A 303 3.76 3.49 -17.57
C LYS A 303 4.47 2.70 -16.46
N ALA A 304 4.31 1.38 -16.41
CA ALA A 304 4.98 0.51 -15.44
C ALA A 304 6.51 0.51 -15.62
N ARG A 305 7.01 0.55 -16.88
CA ARG A 305 8.43 0.60 -17.20
C ARG A 305 9.14 1.75 -16.48
N ALA A 306 8.55 2.94 -16.47
CA ALA A 306 9.13 4.10 -15.80
C ALA A 306 9.43 3.86 -14.31
N TYR A 307 8.59 3.05 -13.63
CA TYR A 307 8.79 2.69 -12.22
C TYR A 307 9.87 1.62 -12.06
N VAL A 308 9.89 0.63 -12.93
CA VAL A 308 10.93 -0.42 -12.93
C VAL A 308 12.31 0.20 -13.21
N GLU A 309 12.43 1.07 -14.20
CA GLU A 309 13.66 1.81 -14.51
C GLU A 309 14.09 2.75 -13.38
N ALA A 310 13.14 3.27 -12.59
CA ALA A 310 13.45 4.01 -11.37
C ALA A 310 13.96 3.13 -10.23
N GLY A 311 13.93 1.80 -10.38
CA GLY A 311 14.48 0.82 -9.44
C GLY A 311 13.49 0.22 -8.46
N PHE A 312 12.18 0.32 -8.70
CA PHE A 312 11.13 -0.38 -7.95
C PHE A 312 11.00 -1.82 -8.44
N ASP A 313 10.74 -2.75 -7.51
CA ASP A 313 10.63 -4.19 -7.77
C ASP A 313 9.27 -4.79 -7.37
N HIS A 314 8.43 -4.03 -6.67
CA HIS A 314 7.06 -4.38 -6.31
C HIS A 314 6.10 -3.35 -6.92
N ILE A 315 5.49 -3.70 -8.05
CA ILE A 315 4.67 -2.78 -8.85
C ILE A 315 3.20 -3.04 -8.60
N VAL A 316 2.50 -2.05 -8.05
CA VAL A 316 1.06 -2.10 -7.74
C VAL A 316 0.27 -1.48 -8.89
N LEU A 317 -0.53 -2.26 -9.60
CA LEU A 317 -1.39 -1.76 -10.65
C LEU A 317 -2.66 -1.15 -10.04
N GLN A 318 -2.76 0.19 -10.10
CA GLN A 318 -3.89 0.96 -9.56
C GLN A 318 -4.84 1.32 -10.71
N ASN A 319 -5.92 0.55 -10.86
CA ASN A 319 -6.91 0.81 -11.92
C ASN A 319 -8.00 1.77 -11.45
N ALA A 320 -8.11 2.93 -12.10
CA ALA A 320 -9.20 3.89 -11.98
C ALA A 320 -10.33 3.70 -13.00
N GLY A 321 -10.29 2.61 -13.76
CA GLY A 321 -11.32 2.24 -14.73
C GLY A 321 -12.62 1.76 -14.07
N PRO A 322 -13.73 1.72 -14.84
CA PRO A 322 -15.06 1.47 -14.28
C PRO A 322 -15.38 -0.01 -14.03
N ASP A 323 -14.58 -0.92 -14.62
CA ASP A 323 -14.84 -2.36 -14.62
C ASP A 323 -13.65 -3.13 -14.05
N PRO A 324 -13.67 -3.49 -12.75
CA PRO A 324 -12.59 -4.25 -12.12
C PRO A 324 -12.45 -5.68 -12.66
N ASP A 325 -13.55 -6.34 -13.04
CA ASP A 325 -13.50 -7.71 -13.58
C ASP A 325 -12.88 -7.73 -14.98
N GLY A 326 -13.33 -6.83 -15.85
CA GLY A 326 -12.74 -6.66 -17.18
C GLY A 326 -11.27 -6.30 -17.11
N PHE A 327 -10.86 -5.48 -16.13
CA PHE A 327 -9.45 -5.17 -15.90
C PHE A 327 -8.65 -6.41 -15.45
N LEU A 328 -9.16 -7.20 -14.52
CA LEU A 328 -8.50 -8.42 -14.07
C LEU A 328 -8.37 -9.45 -15.21
N ASP A 329 -9.39 -9.60 -16.04
CA ASP A 329 -9.34 -10.46 -17.25
C ASP A 329 -8.32 -9.93 -18.28
N PHE A 330 -8.25 -8.62 -18.49
CA PHE A 330 -7.24 -7.99 -19.32
C PHE A 330 -5.83 -8.21 -18.75
N CYS A 331 -5.64 -8.10 -17.45
CA CYS A 331 -4.37 -8.39 -16.78
C CYS A 331 -3.93 -9.83 -17.03
N ALA A 332 -4.83 -10.80 -16.85
CA ALA A 332 -4.53 -12.23 -17.07
C ALA A 332 -4.10 -12.53 -18.50
N ARG A 333 -4.80 -11.93 -19.47
CA ARG A 333 -4.62 -12.22 -20.90
C ARG A 333 -3.41 -11.49 -21.50
N ASP A 334 -3.20 -10.24 -21.16
CA ASP A 334 -2.30 -9.36 -21.91
C ASP A 334 -1.25 -8.64 -21.05
N LEU A 335 -1.60 -8.13 -19.83
CA LEU A 335 -0.77 -7.16 -19.14
C LEU A 335 0.30 -7.79 -18.23
N LEU A 336 -0.07 -8.76 -17.38
CA LEU A 336 0.81 -9.31 -16.35
C LEU A 336 2.13 -9.87 -16.91
N ALA A 337 2.04 -10.68 -17.97
CA ALA A 337 3.23 -11.28 -18.57
C ALA A 337 4.21 -10.22 -19.11
N ARG A 338 3.68 -9.14 -19.73
CA ARG A 338 4.48 -8.04 -20.26
C ARG A 338 5.11 -7.19 -19.18
N VAL A 339 4.39 -6.92 -18.09
CA VAL A 339 4.94 -6.16 -16.95
C VAL A 339 6.01 -6.98 -16.24
N ARG A 340 5.81 -8.30 -16.04
CA ARG A 340 6.84 -9.19 -15.47
C ARG A 340 8.14 -9.21 -16.29
N ALA A 341 8.03 -9.19 -17.62
CA ALA A 341 9.18 -9.17 -18.50
C ALA A 341 10.03 -7.88 -18.39
N LEU A 342 9.55 -6.81 -17.73
CA LEU A 342 10.34 -5.60 -17.48
C LEU A 342 11.42 -5.81 -16.40
N GLY A 343 11.26 -6.79 -15.53
CA GLY A 343 12.21 -7.11 -14.45
C GLY A 343 13.18 -8.23 -14.77
N SER A 344 13.21 -8.70 -16.04
CA SER A 344 14.03 -9.83 -16.49
C SER A 344 15.36 -9.36 -17.07
#